data_7797efa4b5a19271d62a4df3c38b5a9e
#
_entry.id   7797efa4b5a19271d62a4df3c38b5a9e
#
_cell.length_a   1.000
_cell.length_b   1.000
_cell.length_c   1.000
_cell.angle_alpha   90.00
_cell.angle_beta   90.00
_cell.angle_gamma   90.00
#
_symmetry.space_group_name_H-M   'P 1'
#
loop_
_entity.id
_entity.type
_entity.pdbx_description
1 polymer ?
#
loop_
_entity_poly.entity_id
_entity_poly.type
_entity_poly.pdbx_seq_one_letter_code
_entity_poly.pdbx_strand_id
1 'polypeptide(L)'
;MVSSNDERNAHMSRRVMRGFEPARLSRARESKGLSRADLARRAGVGGATVQQWESGNRSPQVDTLALVARTLDVPMSELVIVPEDERFPGDWRILLGLTQPQLGKLTGISTSMIARIERGEVLLTPASAQKLADALGISAIELHASYERARTRPAGVPA
;
A
#
# COMPACT_ATOMS: atom_id res chain seq x y z
N MET A 1 27.59 5.92 25.21
CA MET A 1 27.20 4.63 24.63
C MET A 1 25.71 4.69 24.32
N VAL A 2 25.37 4.92 23.05
CA VAL A 2 23.98 4.83 22.58
C VAL A 2 23.69 3.35 22.39
N SER A 3 22.67 2.87 23.08
CA SER A 3 22.30 1.45 23.14
C SER A 3 21.86 0.95 21.76
N SER A 4 22.49 -0.12 21.30
CA SER A 4 22.16 -0.83 20.04
C SER A 4 20.69 -1.33 19.94
N ASN A 5 19.88 -1.09 20.95
CA ASN A 5 18.45 -1.39 20.95
C ASN A 5 17.59 -0.28 20.33
N ASP A 6 18.05 0.98 20.36
CA ASP A 6 17.31 2.11 19.79
C ASP A 6 17.37 2.11 18.25
N GLU A 7 18.51 1.71 17.70
CA GLU A 7 18.65 1.63 16.22
C GLU A 7 17.85 0.47 15.61
N ARG A 8 17.69 -0.64 16.33
CA ARG A 8 16.86 -1.77 15.89
C ARG A 8 15.36 -1.48 15.98
N ASN A 9 14.92 -0.70 16.96
CA ASN A 9 13.53 -0.24 17.06
C ASN A 9 13.18 0.82 16.03
N ALA A 10 14.11 1.69 15.66
CA ALA A 10 13.92 2.68 14.61
C ALA A 10 13.77 2.03 13.22
N HIS A 11 14.40 0.89 12.98
CA HIS A 11 14.31 0.16 11.70
C HIS A 11 13.02 -0.67 11.56
N MET A 12 12.36 -1.06 12.64
CA MET A 12 11.10 -1.83 12.60
C MET A 12 9.84 -0.98 12.41
N SER A 13 9.93 0.35 12.49
CA SER A 13 8.76 1.24 12.61
C SER A 13 8.37 1.97 11.31
N ARG A 14 9.03 1.75 10.19
CA ARG A 14 8.76 2.50 8.96
C ARG A 14 8.66 1.59 7.72
N ARG A 15 7.58 0.83 7.61
CA ARG A 15 7.15 0.41 6.29
C ARG A 15 6.64 1.64 5.55
N VAL A 16 7.48 2.21 4.69
CA VAL A 16 7.08 3.30 3.80
C VAL A 16 6.20 2.70 2.71
N MET A 17 4.98 3.22 2.55
CA MET A 17 4.12 2.84 1.45
C MET A 17 4.76 3.29 0.14
N ARG A 18 5.11 2.34 -0.71
CA ARG A 18 5.70 2.61 -2.01
C ARG A 18 4.75 3.44 -2.86
N GLY A 19 5.26 4.48 -3.46
CA GLY A 19 4.51 5.35 -4.36
C GLY A 19 3.60 6.38 -3.69
N PHE A 20 3.43 6.36 -2.37
CA PHE A 20 2.67 7.41 -1.70
C PHE A 20 3.39 8.75 -1.81
N GLU A 21 2.66 9.75 -2.29
CA GLU A 21 3.18 11.12 -2.47
C GLU A 21 2.44 12.11 -1.56
N PRO A 22 3.09 12.59 -0.48
CA PRO A 22 2.49 13.55 0.47
C PRO A 22 1.89 14.80 -0.20
N ALA A 23 2.55 15.34 -1.21
CA ALA A 23 2.08 16.52 -1.93
C ALA A 23 0.77 16.31 -2.70
N ARG A 24 0.50 15.07 -3.15
CA ARG A 24 -0.77 14.72 -3.80
C ARG A 24 -1.92 14.71 -2.81
N LEU A 25 -1.67 14.23 -1.60
CA LEU A 25 -2.67 14.28 -0.52
C LEU A 25 -3.01 15.73 -0.18
N SER A 26 -2.01 16.59 0.01
CA SER A 26 -2.24 18.01 0.29
C SER A 26 -3.07 18.69 -0.80
N ARG A 27 -2.73 18.47 -2.07
CA ARG A 27 -3.47 19.04 -3.20
C ARG A 27 -4.91 18.53 -3.28
N ALA A 28 -5.14 17.24 -3.08
CA ALA A 28 -6.48 16.66 -3.08
C ALA A 28 -7.33 17.23 -1.94
N ARG A 29 -6.75 17.39 -0.74
CA ARG A 29 -7.41 18.00 0.41
C ARG A 29 -7.76 19.47 0.15
N GLU A 30 -6.80 20.26 -0.31
CA GLU A 30 -6.97 21.68 -0.58
C GLU A 30 -8.00 21.93 -1.67
N SER A 31 -8.03 21.10 -2.72
CA SER A 31 -9.03 21.20 -3.79
C SER A 31 -10.47 20.97 -3.30
N LYS A 32 -10.64 20.29 -2.17
CA LYS A 32 -11.94 20.12 -1.50
C LYS A 32 -12.24 21.19 -0.45
N GLY A 33 -11.35 22.16 -0.27
CA GLY A 33 -11.49 23.23 0.72
C GLY A 33 -11.43 22.75 2.17
N LEU A 34 -10.80 21.61 2.43
CA LEU A 34 -10.72 21.03 3.78
C LEU A 34 -9.42 21.38 4.49
N SER A 35 -9.52 21.72 5.78
CA SER A 35 -8.35 21.75 6.66
C SER A 35 -7.89 20.31 6.95
N ARG A 36 -6.66 20.16 7.45
CA ARG A 36 -6.15 18.84 7.90
C ARG A 36 -7.02 18.24 8.99
N ALA A 37 -7.45 19.07 9.94
CA ALA A 37 -8.33 18.65 11.04
C ALA A 37 -9.71 18.21 10.54
N ASP A 38 -10.29 18.93 9.59
CA ASP A 38 -11.58 18.57 8.99
C ASP A 38 -11.49 17.25 8.23
N LEU A 39 -10.44 17.06 7.44
CA LEU A 39 -10.23 15.80 6.73
C LEU A 39 -10.07 14.63 7.72
N ALA A 40 -9.23 14.77 8.74
CA ALA A 40 -9.01 13.75 9.76
C ALA A 40 -10.34 13.37 10.46
N ARG A 41 -11.10 14.36 10.87
CA ARG A 41 -12.41 14.18 11.53
C ARG A 41 -13.40 13.46 10.63
N ARG A 42 -13.53 13.89 9.37
CA ARG A 42 -14.47 13.29 8.40
C ARG A 42 -14.08 11.87 8.00
N ALA A 43 -12.78 11.61 7.86
CA ALA A 43 -12.28 10.28 7.53
C ALA A 43 -12.23 9.31 8.73
N GLY A 44 -12.44 9.81 9.95
CA GLY A 44 -12.36 9.00 11.16
C GLY A 44 -10.93 8.58 11.51
N VAL A 45 -9.92 9.40 11.16
CA VAL A 45 -8.51 9.18 11.50
C VAL A 45 -8.05 10.12 12.59
N GLY A 46 -6.91 9.83 13.23
CA GLY A 46 -6.36 10.67 14.29
C GLY A 46 -6.06 12.10 13.84
N GLY A 47 -6.27 13.08 14.73
CA GLY A 47 -6.16 14.51 14.41
C GLY A 47 -4.80 14.94 13.85
N ALA A 48 -3.71 14.29 14.27
CA ALA A 48 -2.36 14.56 13.77
C ALA A 48 -1.98 13.74 12.54
N THR A 49 -2.79 12.77 12.13
CA THR A 49 -2.46 11.78 11.10
C THR A 49 -2.22 12.43 9.74
N VAL A 50 -3.15 13.27 9.30
CA VAL A 50 -3.07 13.94 7.99
C VAL A 50 -1.83 14.84 7.94
N GLN A 51 -1.56 15.59 8.98
CA GLN A 51 -0.39 16.45 9.06
C GLN A 51 0.93 15.64 9.00
N GLN A 52 0.99 14.50 9.68
CA GLN A 52 2.17 13.63 9.67
C GLN A 52 2.42 12.99 8.30
N TRP A 53 1.35 12.66 7.57
CA TRP A 53 1.45 12.13 6.20
C TRP A 53 1.85 13.21 5.20
N GLU A 54 1.25 14.40 5.28
CA GLU A 54 1.57 15.52 4.37
C GLU A 54 2.99 16.05 4.59
N SER A 55 3.52 15.99 5.81
CA SER A 55 4.90 16.38 6.12
C SER A 55 5.93 15.29 5.78
N GLY A 56 5.50 14.09 5.42
CA GLY A 56 6.39 12.96 5.17
C GLY A 56 6.99 12.33 6.43
N ASN A 57 6.54 12.74 7.62
CA ASN A 57 7.04 12.21 8.90
C ASN A 57 6.56 10.77 9.17
N ARG A 58 5.40 10.40 8.60
CA ARG A 58 4.85 9.04 8.65
C ARG A 58 4.28 8.63 7.31
N SER A 59 4.42 7.36 7.01
CA SER A 59 3.74 6.73 5.87
C SER A 59 2.38 6.19 6.31
N PRO A 60 1.33 6.33 5.49
CA PRO A 60 0.03 5.78 5.81
C PRO A 60 -0.01 4.25 5.77
N GLN A 61 -0.95 3.67 6.51
CA GLN A 61 -1.43 2.31 6.31
C GLN A 61 -2.46 2.32 5.17
N VAL A 62 -2.54 1.23 4.40
CA VAL A 62 -3.40 1.17 3.21
C VAL A 62 -4.89 1.35 3.52
N ASP A 63 -5.39 0.72 4.58
CA ASP A 63 -6.78 0.81 5.00
C ASP A 63 -7.15 2.23 5.48
N THR A 64 -6.26 2.85 6.24
CA THR A 64 -6.44 4.22 6.73
C THR A 64 -6.36 5.24 5.59
N LEU A 65 -5.42 5.06 4.65
CA LEU A 65 -5.35 5.91 3.45
C LEU A 65 -6.59 5.75 2.57
N ALA A 66 -7.13 4.55 2.48
CA ALA A 66 -8.37 4.29 1.74
C ALA A 66 -9.58 5.03 2.33
N LEU A 67 -9.66 5.17 3.66
CA LEU A 67 -10.68 6.02 4.31
C LEU A 67 -10.54 7.49 3.89
N VAL A 68 -9.33 8.00 3.90
CA VAL A 68 -9.03 9.38 3.50
C VAL A 68 -9.33 9.61 2.01
N ALA A 69 -8.92 8.69 1.14
CA ALA A 69 -9.23 8.75 -0.29
C ALA A 69 -10.73 8.80 -0.57
N ARG A 70 -11.52 7.95 0.10
CA ARG A 70 -12.99 7.96 -0.01
C ARG A 70 -13.59 9.27 0.48
N THR A 71 -13.11 9.82 1.57
CA THR A 71 -13.55 11.10 2.11
C THR A 71 -13.30 12.25 1.14
N LEU A 72 -12.17 12.18 0.42
CA LEU A 72 -11.79 13.15 -0.62
C LEU A 72 -12.47 12.88 -1.97
N ASP A 73 -13.16 11.74 -2.11
CA ASP A 73 -13.74 11.28 -3.38
C ASP A 73 -12.70 11.22 -4.51
N VAL A 74 -11.55 10.63 -4.19
CA VAL A 74 -10.48 10.36 -5.15
C VAL A 74 -10.08 8.89 -5.11
N PRO A 75 -9.67 8.29 -6.24
CA PRO A 75 -9.14 6.94 -6.25
C PRO A 75 -7.76 6.91 -5.56
N MET A 76 -7.38 5.75 -5.03
CA MET A 76 -6.05 5.54 -4.44
C MET A 76 -4.92 5.89 -5.43
N SER A 77 -5.15 5.69 -6.72
CA SER A 77 -4.19 6.01 -7.80
C SER A 77 -3.86 7.50 -7.94
N GLU A 78 -4.63 8.39 -7.34
CA GLU A 78 -4.27 9.81 -7.26
C GLU A 78 -3.29 10.11 -6.14
N LEU A 79 -3.24 9.27 -5.11
CA LEU A 79 -2.39 9.45 -3.92
C LEU A 79 -1.15 8.56 -3.94
N VAL A 80 -1.23 7.42 -4.61
CA VAL A 80 -0.17 6.40 -4.69
C VAL A 80 0.18 6.18 -6.15
N ILE A 81 1.39 6.54 -6.54
CA ILE A 81 1.85 6.49 -7.92
C ILE A 81 2.95 5.44 -8.06
N VAL A 82 2.61 4.35 -8.73
CA VAL A 82 3.57 3.34 -9.18
C VAL A 82 3.27 3.04 -10.64
N PRO A 83 4.21 3.31 -11.55
CA PRO A 83 4.04 2.98 -12.97
C PRO A 83 3.66 1.51 -13.15
N GLU A 84 2.79 1.24 -14.11
CA GLU A 84 2.20 -0.09 -14.30
C GLU A 84 3.26 -1.17 -14.57
N ASP A 85 4.27 -0.82 -15.36
CA ASP A 85 5.41 -1.67 -15.70
C ASP A 85 6.42 -1.85 -14.57
N GLU A 86 6.26 -1.15 -13.45
CA GLU A 86 7.08 -1.27 -12.25
C GLU A 86 6.35 -1.93 -11.07
N ARG A 87 5.06 -2.21 -11.19
CA ARG A 87 4.24 -2.73 -10.09
C ARG A 87 4.66 -4.12 -9.66
N PHE A 88 4.74 -4.30 -8.35
CA PHE A 88 4.75 -5.60 -7.67
C PHE A 88 3.31 -6.06 -7.37
N PRO A 89 3.06 -7.32 -7.04
CA PRO A 89 1.71 -7.77 -6.73
C PRO A 89 1.03 -6.98 -5.61
N GLY A 90 1.78 -6.58 -4.57
CA GLY A 90 1.28 -5.76 -3.47
C GLY A 90 0.84 -4.36 -3.90
N ASP A 91 1.43 -3.79 -4.94
CA ASP A 91 1.03 -2.48 -5.46
C ASP A 91 -0.38 -2.50 -6.04
N TRP A 92 -0.76 -3.57 -6.73
CA TRP A 92 -2.12 -3.76 -7.24
C TRP A 92 -3.14 -3.80 -6.10
N ARG A 93 -2.82 -4.49 -5.01
CA ARG A 93 -3.66 -4.56 -3.81
C ARG A 93 -3.81 -3.18 -3.15
N ILE A 94 -2.72 -2.46 -2.98
CA ILE A 94 -2.70 -1.12 -2.37
C ILE A 94 -3.56 -0.14 -3.17
N LEU A 95 -3.51 -0.18 -4.50
CA LEU A 95 -4.34 0.66 -5.37
C LEU A 95 -5.85 0.39 -5.23
N LEU A 96 -6.24 -0.78 -4.73
CA LEU A 96 -7.63 -1.09 -4.38
C LEU A 96 -7.97 -0.74 -2.93
N GLY A 97 -7.02 -0.22 -2.15
CA GLY A 97 -7.22 0.10 -0.75
C GLY A 97 -7.35 -1.12 0.17
N LEU A 98 -6.83 -2.27 -0.26
CA LEU A 98 -6.96 -3.54 0.46
C LEU A 98 -5.72 -3.86 1.29
N THR A 99 -5.94 -4.31 2.53
CA THR A 99 -4.90 -4.97 3.34
C THR A 99 -4.68 -6.41 2.87
N GLN A 100 -3.56 -7.02 3.26
CA GLN A 100 -3.32 -8.44 2.98
C GLN A 100 -4.41 -9.35 3.59
N PRO A 101 -4.88 -9.16 4.84
CA PRO A 101 -6.00 -9.93 5.37
C PRO A 101 -7.30 -9.77 4.57
N GLN A 102 -7.59 -8.56 4.08
CA GLN A 102 -8.79 -8.32 3.26
C GLN A 102 -8.70 -9.06 1.92
N LEU A 103 -7.54 -9.01 1.26
CA LEU A 103 -7.33 -9.78 0.04
C LEU A 103 -7.40 -11.29 0.30
N GLY A 104 -6.86 -11.75 1.43
CA GLY A 104 -6.96 -13.14 1.87
C GLY A 104 -8.41 -13.60 2.03
N LYS A 105 -9.24 -12.76 2.62
CA LYS A 105 -10.67 -13.04 2.79
C LYS A 105 -11.41 -13.14 1.45
N LEU A 106 -11.06 -12.29 0.48
CA LEU A 106 -11.66 -12.31 -0.86
C LEU A 106 -11.26 -13.54 -1.68
N THR A 107 -10.06 -14.04 -1.49
CA THR A 107 -9.48 -15.10 -2.31
C THR A 107 -9.49 -16.48 -1.65
N GLY A 108 -9.70 -16.55 -0.33
CA GLY A 108 -9.52 -17.77 0.44
C GLY A 108 -8.04 -18.17 0.64
N ILE A 109 -7.10 -17.32 0.26
CA ILE A 109 -5.67 -17.52 0.46
C ILE A 109 -5.26 -16.94 1.81
N SER A 110 -4.45 -17.67 2.60
CA SER A 110 -4.00 -17.17 3.90
C SER A 110 -3.19 -15.88 3.77
N THR A 111 -3.28 -15.01 4.76
CA THR A 111 -2.53 -13.74 4.79
C THR A 111 -1.04 -13.96 4.66
N SER A 112 -0.49 -14.97 5.32
CA SER A 112 0.93 -15.30 5.23
C SER A 112 1.34 -15.76 3.83
N MET A 113 0.49 -16.52 3.15
CA MET A 113 0.74 -16.95 1.77
C MET A 113 0.70 -15.76 0.80
N ILE A 114 -0.28 -14.86 0.95
CA ILE A 114 -0.35 -13.61 0.18
C ILE A 114 0.94 -12.80 0.35
N ALA A 115 1.39 -12.60 1.59
CA ALA A 115 2.61 -11.86 1.88
C ALA A 115 3.84 -12.49 1.21
N ARG A 116 3.94 -13.81 1.21
CA ARG A 116 5.05 -14.54 0.56
C ARG A 116 4.98 -14.46 -0.97
N ILE A 117 3.78 -14.52 -1.55
CA ILE A 117 3.58 -14.34 -3.00
C ILE A 117 3.98 -12.92 -3.41
N GLU A 118 3.52 -11.91 -2.67
CA GLU A 118 3.84 -10.51 -2.95
C GLU A 118 5.35 -10.23 -2.92
N ARG A 119 6.09 -10.93 -2.08
CA ARG A 119 7.56 -10.84 -2.01
C ARG A 119 8.29 -11.76 -2.99
N GLY A 120 7.58 -12.59 -3.76
CA GLY A 120 8.18 -13.55 -4.69
C GLY A 120 8.92 -14.70 -3.99
N GLU A 121 8.57 -15.03 -2.75
CA GLU A 121 9.24 -16.04 -1.92
C GLU A 121 8.69 -17.45 -2.11
N VAL A 122 7.53 -17.58 -2.71
CA VAL A 122 6.86 -18.85 -3.00
C VAL A 122 6.38 -18.89 -4.44
N LEU A 123 6.25 -20.09 -4.97
CA LEU A 123 5.72 -20.28 -6.32
C LEU A 123 4.27 -19.79 -6.42
N LEU A 124 4.01 -18.99 -7.43
CA LEU A 124 2.65 -18.59 -7.81
C LEU A 124 2.02 -19.70 -8.63
N THR A 125 1.13 -20.50 -8.01
CA THR A 125 0.41 -21.57 -8.72
C THR A 125 -0.66 -21.00 -9.65
N PRO A 126 -1.05 -21.71 -10.72
CA PRO A 126 -2.13 -21.26 -11.61
C PRO A 126 -3.44 -20.98 -10.88
N ALA A 127 -3.81 -21.80 -9.89
CA ALA A 127 -5.02 -21.60 -9.09
C ALA A 127 -4.96 -20.32 -8.26
N SER A 128 -3.85 -20.08 -7.57
CA SER A 128 -3.65 -18.84 -6.80
C SER A 128 -3.57 -17.62 -7.71
N ALA A 129 -2.90 -17.73 -8.86
CA ALA A 129 -2.80 -16.66 -9.85
C ALA A 129 -4.19 -16.22 -10.34
N GLN A 130 -5.07 -17.16 -10.65
CA GLN A 130 -6.43 -16.85 -11.12
C GLN A 130 -7.24 -16.16 -10.02
N LYS A 131 -7.22 -16.68 -8.79
CA LYS A 131 -7.93 -16.09 -7.65
C LYS A 131 -7.47 -14.66 -7.36
N LEU A 132 -6.16 -14.44 -7.36
CA LEU A 132 -5.59 -13.11 -7.12
C LEU A 132 -5.89 -12.14 -8.27
N ALA A 133 -5.72 -12.57 -9.52
CA ALA A 133 -6.02 -11.75 -10.69
C ALA A 133 -7.49 -11.32 -10.70
N ASP A 134 -8.41 -12.24 -10.43
CA ASP A 134 -9.84 -11.94 -10.36
C ASP A 134 -10.16 -10.93 -9.24
N ALA A 135 -9.59 -11.13 -8.05
CA ALA A 135 -9.81 -10.22 -6.92
C ALA A 135 -9.18 -8.84 -7.14
N LEU A 136 -8.04 -8.77 -7.83
CA LEU A 136 -7.34 -7.52 -8.12
C LEU A 136 -7.88 -6.81 -9.38
N GLY A 137 -8.74 -7.45 -10.16
CA GLY A 137 -9.31 -6.89 -11.38
C GLY A 137 -8.28 -6.73 -12.51
N ILE A 138 -7.26 -7.58 -12.54
CA ILE A 138 -6.21 -7.60 -13.58
C ILE A 138 -6.16 -8.96 -14.28
N SER A 139 -5.47 -9.03 -15.40
CA SER A 139 -5.23 -10.30 -16.08
C SER A 139 -4.20 -11.17 -15.32
N ALA A 140 -4.25 -12.47 -15.53
CA ALA A 140 -3.23 -13.38 -15.00
C ALA A 140 -1.84 -13.05 -15.56
N ILE A 141 -1.75 -12.54 -16.78
CA ILE A 141 -0.49 -12.13 -17.42
C ILE A 141 0.12 -10.93 -16.67
N GLU A 142 -0.68 -9.92 -16.36
CA GLU A 142 -0.23 -8.75 -15.58
C GLU A 142 0.21 -9.17 -14.17
N LEU A 143 -0.54 -10.06 -13.53
CA LEU A 143 -0.17 -10.57 -12.22
C LEU A 143 1.17 -11.33 -12.27
N HIS A 144 1.34 -12.22 -13.22
CA HIS A 144 2.60 -12.95 -13.41
C HIS A 144 3.77 -12.01 -13.68
N ALA A 145 3.60 -11.01 -14.52
CA ALA A 145 4.64 -10.02 -14.80
C ALA A 145 5.06 -9.27 -13.51
N SER A 146 4.09 -8.86 -12.70
CA SER A 146 4.38 -8.18 -11.43
C SER A 146 5.02 -9.12 -10.39
N TYR A 147 4.61 -10.38 -10.37
CA TYR A 147 5.21 -11.41 -9.52
C TYR A 147 6.67 -11.67 -9.91
N GLU A 148 6.98 -11.81 -11.20
CA GLU A 148 8.35 -12.00 -11.66
C GLU A 148 9.23 -10.78 -11.34
N ARG A 149 8.71 -9.56 -11.43
CA ARG A 149 9.43 -8.37 -10.97
C ARG A 149 9.76 -8.43 -9.47
N ALA A 150 8.82 -8.85 -8.65
CA ALA A 150 9.06 -9.02 -7.21
C ALA A 150 10.11 -10.10 -6.93
N ARG A 151 10.03 -11.23 -7.64
CA ARG A 151 10.94 -12.36 -7.49
C ARG A 151 12.37 -12.02 -7.89
N THR A 152 12.54 -11.26 -8.97
CA THR A 152 13.86 -10.95 -9.57
C THR A 152 14.42 -9.60 -9.15
N ARG A 153 13.73 -8.89 -8.25
CA ARG A 153 14.20 -7.59 -7.76
C ARG A 153 15.60 -7.66 -7.13
N PRO A 154 16.41 -6.58 -7.20
CA PRO A 154 17.71 -6.55 -6.56
C PRO A 154 17.62 -6.79 -5.05
N ALA A 155 18.65 -7.36 -4.47
CA ALA A 155 18.77 -7.56 -3.03
C ALA A 155 18.64 -6.21 -2.29
N GLY A 156 17.88 -6.19 -1.19
CA GLY A 156 17.64 -4.99 -0.39
C GLY A 156 16.52 -4.08 -0.91
N VAL A 157 15.95 -4.35 -2.09
CA VAL A 157 14.77 -3.64 -2.58
C VAL A 157 13.52 -4.29 -1.99
N PRO A 158 12.69 -3.56 -1.21
CA PRO A 158 11.43 -4.10 -0.70
C PRO A 158 10.40 -4.30 -1.83
N ALA A 159 9.56 -5.33 -1.70
CA ALA A 159 8.42 -5.58 -2.57
C ALA A 159 7.13 -5.14 -1.90
#